data_852895ca6c616c2d88696877f6b90b4a
#
_entry.id   852895ca6c616c2d88696877f6b90b4a
#
_cell.length_a   1.000
_cell.length_b   1.000
_cell.length_c   1.000
_cell.angle_alpha   90.00
_cell.angle_beta   90.00
_cell.angle_gamma   90.00
#
_symmetry.space_group_name_H-M   'P 1'
#
loop_
_entity.id
_entity.type
_entity.pdbx_description
1 polymer ?
#
loop_
_entity_poly.entity_id
_entity_poly.type
_entity_poly.pdbx_seq_one_letter_code
_entity_poly.pdbx_strand_id
1 'polypeptide(L)'
;FAMKTPEAKKRKMPTLDGTQLIHREIIRKMLRQMLQYDKKHCPIESIDVERNIYDTIRFDTDRGTRSLRIKGIIDRLDVVKGEDGHLQMRVVDYKTGSNEPGPISSVSDIFTPEGASKSTTHTDYYLQTLLYCRILSQPMSGTPQNGTYPVVPALLYPHRSSADNYNPVLSINKEKIHNILDFADEYNENFIRVLKEIYDYSRPFTATPDTQNCERCFYREICGKHLTK
;
A
#
# COMPACT_ATOMS: atom_id res chain seq x y z
N PHE A 1 19.88 34.53 -26.77
CA PHE A 1 18.50 34.09 -27.13
C PHE A 1 17.73 33.86 -25.83
N ALA A 2 16.94 34.86 -25.40
CA ALA A 2 16.07 34.76 -24.24
C ALA A 2 14.80 34.00 -24.68
N MET A 3 14.61 32.78 -24.16
CA MET A 3 13.34 32.07 -24.31
C MET A 3 12.26 32.84 -23.53
N LYS A 4 11.29 33.39 -24.26
CA LYS A 4 10.06 33.94 -23.67
C LYS A 4 9.25 32.77 -23.11
N THR A 5 9.13 32.70 -21.79
CA THR A 5 8.18 31.80 -21.12
C THR A 5 6.76 32.15 -21.57
N PRO A 6 5.93 31.16 -21.97
CA PRO A 6 4.54 31.44 -22.32
C PRO A 6 3.81 32.03 -21.10
N GLU A 7 3.14 33.15 -21.28
CA GLU A 7 2.27 33.73 -20.26
C GLU A 7 1.25 32.69 -19.82
N ALA A 8 1.30 32.30 -18.55
CA ALA A 8 0.31 31.43 -17.94
C ALA A 8 -1.05 32.15 -18.01
N LYS A 9 -1.91 31.74 -18.95
CA LYS A 9 -3.31 32.19 -19.01
C LYS A 9 -3.89 32.01 -17.61
N LYS A 10 -4.27 33.09 -16.93
CA LYS A 10 -5.01 33.08 -15.66
C LYS A 10 -6.28 32.25 -15.87
N ARG A 11 -6.24 30.95 -15.52
CA ARG A 11 -7.44 30.12 -15.51
C ARG A 11 -8.38 30.69 -14.47
N LYS A 12 -9.55 31.16 -14.93
CA LYS A 12 -10.62 31.61 -14.04
C LYS A 12 -11.00 30.41 -13.15
N MET A 13 -10.80 30.54 -11.84
CA MET A 13 -11.17 29.49 -10.91
C MET A 13 -12.67 29.20 -11.08
N PRO A 14 -13.07 27.94 -11.27
CA PRO A 14 -14.48 27.60 -11.37
C PRO A 14 -15.20 27.96 -10.07
N THR A 15 -16.41 28.46 -10.17
CA THR A 15 -17.28 28.66 -9.00
C THR A 15 -17.67 27.27 -8.47
N LEU A 16 -17.30 27.01 -7.22
CA LEU A 16 -17.62 25.74 -6.55
C LEU A 16 -19.07 25.76 -6.07
N ASP A 17 -19.80 24.68 -6.26
CA ASP A 17 -21.10 24.45 -5.63
C ASP A 17 -20.96 24.10 -4.13
N GLY A 18 -22.08 23.97 -3.41
CA GLY A 18 -22.07 23.70 -1.98
C GLY A 18 -21.35 22.43 -1.59
N THR A 19 -21.52 21.34 -2.35
CA THR A 19 -20.85 20.06 -2.10
C THR A 19 -19.35 20.15 -2.35
N GLN A 20 -18.96 20.79 -3.42
CA GLN A 20 -17.53 21.02 -3.74
C GLN A 20 -16.84 21.91 -2.70
N LEU A 21 -17.55 22.88 -2.12
CA LEU A 21 -17.04 23.68 -1.02
C LEU A 21 -16.75 22.84 0.23
N ILE A 22 -17.66 21.92 0.57
CA ILE A 22 -17.47 20.98 1.69
C ILE A 22 -16.25 20.09 1.42
N HIS A 23 -16.15 19.48 0.23
CA HIS A 23 -15.01 18.64 -0.13
C HIS A 23 -13.70 19.41 -0.06
N ARG A 24 -13.67 20.67 -0.53
CA ARG A 24 -12.49 21.54 -0.43
C ARG A 24 -12.04 21.72 1.02
N GLU A 25 -12.96 22.00 1.93
CA GLU A 25 -12.62 22.22 3.34
C GLU A 25 -12.16 20.92 4.02
N ILE A 26 -12.74 19.77 3.67
CA ILE A 26 -12.28 18.45 4.13
C ILE A 26 -10.83 18.21 3.67
N ILE A 27 -10.54 18.41 2.39
CA ILE A 27 -9.19 18.23 1.83
C ILE A 27 -8.20 19.19 2.51
N ARG A 28 -8.57 20.45 2.70
CA ARG A 28 -7.72 21.44 3.40
C ARG A 28 -7.42 21.02 4.83
N LYS A 29 -8.40 20.49 5.54
CA LYS A 29 -8.22 19.96 6.89
C LYS A 29 -7.24 18.79 6.88
N MET A 30 -7.43 17.81 6.00
CA MET A 30 -6.54 16.65 5.86
C MET A 30 -5.10 17.06 5.54
N LEU A 31 -4.91 17.98 4.59
CA LEU A 31 -3.58 18.50 4.25
C LEU A 31 -2.91 19.20 5.44
N ARG A 32 -3.65 19.98 6.23
CA ARG A 32 -3.09 20.61 7.43
C ARG A 32 -2.66 19.58 8.47
N GLN A 33 -3.46 18.53 8.67
CA GLN A 33 -3.13 17.44 9.59
C GLN A 33 -1.87 16.70 9.15
N MET A 34 -1.73 16.40 7.86
CA MET A 34 -0.52 15.79 7.30
C MET A 34 0.72 16.68 7.49
N LEU A 35 0.62 17.97 7.20
CA LEU A 35 1.72 18.90 7.40
C LEU A 35 2.13 19.03 8.88
N GLN A 36 1.16 18.97 9.79
CA GLN A 36 1.45 18.97 11.23
C GLN A 36 2.14 17.65 11.66
N TYR A 37 1.71 16.53 11.09
CA TYR A 37 2.37 15.25 11.29
C TYR A 37 3.81 15.29 10.81
N ASP A 38 4.06 15.75 9.58
CA ASP A 38 5.40 15.87 9.03
C ASP A 38 6.29 16.80 9.85
N LYS A 39 5.73 17.93 10.31
CA LYS A 39 6.45 18.86 11.19
C LYS A 39 6.92 18.21 12.50
N LYS A 40 6.11 17.32 13.08
CA LYS A 40 6.51 16.59 14.31
C LYS A 40 7.65 15.59 14.06
N HIS A 41 7.79 15.09 12.83
CA HIS A 41 8.79 14.09 12.45
C HIS A 41 10.02 14.69 11.74
N CYS A 42 10.12 16.01 11.67
CA CYS A 42 11.31 16.67 11.15
C CYS A 42 12.53 16.50 12.10
N PRO A 43 13.74 16.39 11.56
CA PRO A 43 14.08 16.44 10.13
C PRO A 43 13.69 15.16 9.39
N ILE A 44 13.20 15.32 8.16
CA ILE A 44 13.01 14.24 7.20
C ILE A 44 14.20 14.31 6.25
N GLU A 45 15.01 13.25 6.20
CA GLU A 45 16.27 13.29 5.44
C GLU A 45 16.08 13.23 3.93
N SER A 46 15.10 12.46 3.50
CA SER A 46 14.79 12.37 2.07
C SER A 46 13.32 12.04 1.87
N ILE A 47 12.77 12.56 0.79
CA ILE A 47 11.42 12.27 0.35
C ILE A 47 11.45 12.01 -1.15
N ASP A 48 10.82 10.91 -1.56
CA ASP A 48 10.50 10.63 -2.95
C ASP A 48 9.00 10.35 -3.05
N VAL A 49 8.35 10.81 -4.09
CA VAL A 49 6.88 10.68 -4.27
C VAL A 49 6.57 10.06 -5.62
N GLU A 50 5.45 9.33 -5.69
CA GLU A 50 4.99 8.65 -6.91
C GLU A 50 6.09 7.76 -7.52
N ARG A 51 6.85 7.08 -6.65
CA ARG A 51 7.98 6.27 -7.07
C ARG A 51 7.53 5.00 -7.76
N ASN A 52 7.90 4.86 -9.03
CA ASN A 52 7.71 3.60 -9.75
C ASN A 52 8.69 2.54 -9.26
N ILE A 53 8.16 1.36 -8.95
CA ILE A 53 8.93 0.18 -8.58
C ILE A 53 8.58 -1.00 -9.50
N TYR A 54 9.55 -1.87 -9.72
CA TYR A 54 9.42 -3.04 -10.59
C TYR A 54 10.15 -4.21 -9.95
N ASP A 55 9.60 -5.41 -10.12
CA ASP A 55 10.27 -6.66 -9.77
C ASP A 55 9.89 -7.75 -10.78
N THR A 56 10.70 -8.80 -10.85
CA THR A 56 10.44 -9.98 -11.66
C THR A 56 10.60 -11.21 -10.80
N ILE A 57 9.48 -11.80 -10.42
CA ILE A 57 9.43 -13.01 -9.60
C ILE A 57 9.45 -14.23 -10.50
N ARG A 58 10.36 -15.17 -10.20
CA ARG A 58 10.44 -16.47 -10.86
C ARG A 58 9.97 -17.55 -9.91
N PHE A 59 9.16 -18.46 -10.40
CA PHE A 59 8.66 -19.61 -9.64
C PHE A 59 8.39 -20.80 -10.55
N ASP A 60 8.50 -22.00 -10.01
CA ASP A 60 8.29 -23.23 -10.76
C ASP A 60 6.84 -23.70 -10.64
N THR A 61 6.30 -24.16 -11.75
CA THR A 61 4.98 -24.78 -11.89
C THR A 61 5.13 -26.14 -12.54
N ASP A 62 4.09 -26.94 -12.58
CA ASP A 62 4.05 -28.26 -13.24
C ASP A 62 4.42 -28.19 -14.73
N ARG A 63 4.29 -27.02 -15.35
CA ARG A 63 4.59 -26.75 -16.76
C ARG A 63 5.89 -25.99 -16.96
N GLY A 64 6.79 -25.99 -16.00
CA GLY A 64 8.08 -25.33 -16.01
C GLY A 64 8.10 -23.98 -15.29
N THR A 65 9.25 -23.32 -15.32
CA THR A 65 9.49 -22.06 -14.65
C THR A 65 8.69 -20.92 -15.29
N ARG A 66 8.03 -20.13 -14.46
CA ARG A 66 7.29 -18.92 -14.84
C ARG A 66 8.01 -17.67 -14.34
N SER A 67 7.81 -16.59 -15.05
CA SER A 67 8.34 -15.29 -14.70
C SER A 67 7.19 -14.28 -14.71
N LEU A 68 6.92 -13.64 -13.56
CA LEU A 68 5.89 -12.64 -13.38
C LEU A 68 6.53 -11.28 -13.13
N ARG A 69 6.21 -10.32 -13.97
CA ARG A 69 6.61 -8.93 -13.78
C ARG A 69 5.58 -8.21 -12.93
N ILE A 70 6.04 -7.61 -11.82
CA ILE A 70 5.24 -6.80 -10.93
C ILE A 70 5.64 -5.34 -11.12
N LYS A 71 4.65 -4.47 -11.11
CA LYS A 71 4.81 -3.01 -11.10
C LYS A 71 4.00 -2.43 -9.97
N GLY A 72 4.55 -1.44 -9.29
CA GLY A 72 3.85 -0.63 -8.31
C GLY A 72 4.27 0.83 -8.38
N ILE A 73 3.47 1.68 -7.74
CA ILE A 73 3.78 3.08 -7.50
C ILE A 73 3.66 3.30 -6.00
N ILE A 74 4.74 3.75 -5.38
CA ILE A 74 4.75 4.12 -3.96
C ILE A 74 4.35 5.58 -3.88
N ASP A 75 3.31 5.89 -3.09
CA ASP A 75 2.82 7.26 -2.94
C ASP A 75 3.90 8.17 -2.35
N ARG A 76 4.59 7.69 -1.30
CA ARG A 76 5.69 8.41 -0.66
C ARG A 76 6.72 7.44 -0.08
N LEU A 77 7.97 7.75 -0.30
CA LEU A 77 9.13 7.09 0.30
C LEU A 77 9.91 8.14 1.08
N ASP A 78 10.10 7.96 2.37
CA ASP A 78 10.86 8.91 3.19
C ASP A 78 11.81 8.21 4.17
N VAL A 79 12.83 8.96 4.62
CA VAL A 79 13.77 8.52 5.66
C VAL A 79 13.60 9.42 6.88
N VAL A 80 13.21 8.81 7.98
CA VAL A 80 12.92 9.48 9.24
C VAL A 80 13.51 8.71 10.42
N LYS A 81 13.61 9.34 11.57
CA LYS A 81 13.89 8.63 12.83
C LYS A 81 12.67 7.82 13.26
N GLY A 82 12.91 6.55 13.58
CA GLY A 82 11.93 5.68 14.24
C GLY A 82 11.78 6.01 15.73
N GLU A 83 10.91 5.28 16.41
CA GLU A 83 10.70 5.43 17.86
C GLU A 83 11.96 5.07 18.68
N ASP A 84 12.79 4.18 18.14
CA ASP A 84 14.09 3.78 18.68
C ASP A 84 15.21 4.80 18.45
N GLY A 85 14.93 5.90 17.73
CA GLY A 85 15.88 6.94 17.37
C GLY A 85 16.78 6.63 16.20
N HIS A 86 16.70 5.43 15.61
CA HIS A 86 17.45 5.06 14.41
C HIS A 86 16.71 5.49 13.15
N LEU A 87 17.48 5.76 12.08
CA LEU A 87 16.91 6.10 10.79
C LEU A 87 16.28 4.86 10.16
N GLN A 88 15.08 5.03 9.63
CA GLN A 88 14.33 4.01 8.90
C GLN A 88 13.75 4.58 7.62
N MET A 89 13.67 3.78 6.58
CA MET A 89 13.03 4.10 5.30
C MET A 89 11.57 3.64 5.36
N ARG A 90 10.62 4.58 5.30
CA ARG A 90 9.20 4.24 5.29
C ARG A 90 8.65 4.20 3.87
N VAL A 91 7.98 3.11 3.55
CA VAL A 91 7.11 2.99 2.39
C VAL A 91 5.71 3.40 2.83
N VAL A 92 5.30 4.60 2.47
CA VAL A 92 4.04 5.19 2.91
C VAL A 92 3.00 5.11 1.79
N ASP A 93 1.85 4.55 2.11
CA ASP A 93 0.65 4.57 1.28
C ASP A 93 -0.42 5.42 1.98
N TYR A 94 -1.02 6.36 1.24
CA TYR A 94 -2.05 7.25 1.78
C TYR A 94 -3.44 6.61 1.67
N LYS A 95 -4.13 6.54 2.79
CA LYS A 95 -5.51 6.03 2.85
C LYS A 95 -6.48 7.12 3.29
N THR A 96 -7.34 7.54 2.37
CA THR A 96 -8.35 8.59 2.64
C THR A 96 -9.64 8.03 3.24
N GLY A 97 -9.83 6.71 3.18
CA GLY A 97 -10.96 6.02 3.79
C GLY A 97 -10.91 6.02 5.32
N SER A 98 -12.03 5.70 5.95
CA SER A 98 -12.14 5.61 7.42
C SER A 98 -11.72 4.25 7.98
N ASN A 99 -11.64 3.22 7.14
CA ASN A 99 -11.39 1.85 7.57
C ASN A 99 -9.88 1.60 7.66
N GLU A 100 -9.42 1.28 8.85
CA GLU A 100 -8.06 0.81 9.08
C GLU A 100 -8.00 -0.71 8.95
N PRO A 101 -6.83 -1.26 8.54
CA PRO A 101 -6.68 -2.70 8.51
C PRO A 101 -6.80 -3.28 9.93
N GLY A 102 -7.53 -4.38 10.03
CA GLY A 102 -7.62 -5.14 11.28
C GLY A 102 -6.27 -5.74 11.66
N PRO A 103 -6.11 -6.15 12.93
CA PRO A 103 -4.89 -6.80 13.39
C PRO A 103 -4.72 -8.15 12.71
N ILE A 104 -3.49 -8.46 12.31
CA ILE A 104 -3.06 -9.78 11.85
C ILE A 104 -2.05 -10.37 12.85
N SER A 105 -2.06 -11.70 13.00
CA SER A 105 -1.17 -12.40 13.93
C SER A 105 0.11 -12.87 13.26
N SER A 106 0.06 -13.09 11.94
CA SER A 106 1.19 -13.55 11.13
C SER A 106 1.09 -13.01 9.71
N VAL A 107 2.16 -13.10 8.96
CA VAL A 107 2.16 -12.77 7.53
C VAL A 107 1.24 -13.72 6.75
N SER A 108 1.12 -14.97 7.16
CA SER A 108 0.26 -15.97 6.50
C SER A 108 -1.22 -15.55 6.52
N ASP A 109 -1.67 -14.77 7.52
CA ASP A 109 -3.05 -14.28 7.60
C ASP A 109 -3.43 -13.40 6.40
N ILE A 110 -2.44 -12.77 5.76
CA ILE A 110 -2.65 -11.94 4.56
C ILE A 110 -3.13 -12.78 3.38
N PHE A 111 -2.70 -14.04 3.34
CA PHE A 111 -2.87 -14.95 2.20
C PHE A 111 -3.91 -16.03 2.44
N THR A 112 -4.64 -15.97 3.54
CA THR A 112 -5.70 -16.94 3.85
C THR A 112 -7.05 -16.45 3.34
N PRO A 113 -7.94 -17.36 2.88
CA PRO A 113 -9.29 -16.99 2.49
C PRO A 113 -10.08 -16.35 3.64
N GLU A 114 -9.85 -16.79 4.88
CA GLU A 114 -10.47 -16.25 6.08
C GLU A 114 -10.01 -14.82 6.38
N GLY A 115 -8.73 -14.52 6.14
CA GLY A 115 -8.19 -13.16 6.24
C GLY A 115 -8.74 -12.24 5.16
N ALA A 116 -8.80 -12.72 3.92
CA ALA A 116 -9.32 -11.96 2.78
C ALA A 116 -10.86 -11.82 2.80
N SER A 117 -11.57 -12.77 3.42
CA SER A 117 -13.03 -12.81 3.47
C SER A 117 -13.64 -11.77 4.43
N LYS A 118 -12.92 -11.32 5.42
CA LYS A 118 -13.41 -10.28 6.32
C LYS A 118 -13.17 -8.92 5.68
N SER A 119 -14.19 -8.34 5.08
CA SER A 119 -14.15 -6.97 4.51
C SER A 119 -13.68 -5.90 5.51
N THR A 120 -13.56 -6.26 6.79
CA THR A 120 -13.08 -5.42 7.88
C THR A 120 -11.59 -5.53 8.15
N THR A 121 -10.90 -6.56 7.65
CA THR A 121 -9.47 -6.75 7.95
C THR A 121 -8.54 -6.02 7.00
N HIS A 122 -9.00 -5.70 5.79
CA HIS A 122 -8.21 -5.00 4.76
C HIS A 122 -6.79 -5.58 4.60
N THR A 123 -6.69 -6.91 4.50
CA THR A 123 -5.41 -7.61 4.30
C THR A 123 -4.76 -7.25 2.97
N ASP A 124 -5.53 -6.76 2.01
CA ASP A 124 -5.06 -6.18 0.75
C ASP A 124 -4.10 -5.00 0.96
N TYR A 125 -4.31 -4.19 2.00
CA TYR A 125 -3.40 -3.09 2.36
C TYR A 125 -2.05 -3.62 2.85
N TYR A 126 -2.07 -4.68 3.68
CA TYR A 126 -0.85 -5.37 4.07
C TYR A 126 -0.13 -5.98 2.86
N LEU A 127 -0.87 -6.70 2.02
CA LEU A 127 -0.31 -7.34 0.82
C LEU A 127 0.43 -6.31 -0.06
N GLN A 128 -0.21 -5.19 -0.35
CA GLN A 128 0.35 -4.12 -1.18
C GLN A 128 1.59 -3.50 -0.55
N THR A 129 1.49 -3.06 0.71
CA THR A 129 2.54 -2.29 1.34
C THR A 129 3.77 -3.15 1.65
N LEU A 130 3.58 -4.40 2.12
CA LEU A 130 4.67 -5.34 2.34
C LEU A 130 5.36 -5.75 1.03
N LEU A 131 4.59 -5.91 -0.06
CA LEU A 131 5.17 -6.18 -1.38
C LEU A 131 6.10 -5.04 -1.82
N TYR A 132 5.70 -3.80 -1.62
CA TYR A 132 6.51 -2.64 -1.97
C TYR A 132 7.79 -2.55 -1.12
N CYS A 133 7.67 -2.78 0.20
CA CYS A 133 8.81 -2.85 1.09
C CYS A 133 9.79 -3.96 0.68
N ARG A 134 9.26 -5.15 0.36
CA ARG A 134 10.07 -6.28 -0.10
C ARG A 134 10.84 -5.95 -1.38
N ILE A 135 10.18 -5.34 -2.37
CA ILE A 135 10.85 -4.94 -3.64
C ILE A 135 11.99 -3.97 -3.37
N LEU A 136 11.78 -2.99 -2.49
CA LEU A 136 12.82 -2.00 -2.16
C LEU A 136 13.97 -2.57 -1.32
N SER A 137 13.72 -3.59 -0.52
CA SER A 137 14.74 -4.22 0.33
C SER A 137 15.66 -5.15 -0.43
N GLN A 138 15.34 -5.51 -1.68
CA GLN A 138 16.22 -6.32 -2.50
C GLN A 138 17.35 -5.48 -3.10
N PRO A 139 18.57 -6.02 -3.20
CA PRO A 139 19.67 -5.36 -3.90
C PRO A 139 19.31 -5.29 -5.39
N MET A 140 18.74 -4.19 -5.82
CA MET A 140 18.49 -3.92 -7.24
C MET A 140 19.66 -3.15 -7.84
N SER A 141 20.12 -3.61 -9.00
CA SER A 141 21.06 -2.87 -9.83
C SER A 141 20.46 -1.49 -10.16
N GLY A 142 21.00 -0.43 -9.59
CA GLY A 142 20.67 0.95 -9.97
C GLY A 142 19.89 1.79 -8.96
N THR A 143 19.50 1.27 -7.81
CA THR A 143 19.05 2.13 -6.71
C THR A 143 20.19 2.38 -5.74
N PRO A 144 20.62 3.64 -5.54
CA PRO A 144 21.56 3.95 -4.46
C PRO A 144 20.83 3.65 -3.14
N GLN A 145 21.44 2.87 -2.25
CA GLN A 145 21.02 2.73 -0.85
C GLN A 145 20.13 1.57 -0.40
N ASN A 146 20.02 0.50 -1.13
CA ASN A 146 19.29 -0.68 -0.65
C ASN A 146 20.11 -1.48 0.39
N GLY A 147 20.40 -0.91 1.51
CA GLY A 147 21.15 -1.57 2.58
C GLY A 147 21.50 -0.67 3.75
N THR A 148 21.20 0.63 3.64
CA THR A 148 21.60 1.61 4.67
C THR A 148 20.56 1.72 5.78
N TYR A 149 19.26 1.57 5.48
CA TYR A 149 18.19 1.75 6.46
C TYR A 149 17.21 0.58 6.46
N PRO A 150 16.69 0.16 7.64
CA PRO A 150 15.56 -0.74 7.71
C PRO A 150 14.38 -0.19 6.93
N VAL A 151 13.70 -1.03 6.13
CA VAL A 151 12.52 -0.64 5.35
C VAL A 151 11.27 -1.04 6.11
N VAL A 152 10.39 -0.07 6.36
CA VAL A 152 9.17 -0.26 7.15
C VAL A 152 7.91 0.11 6.37
N PRO A 153 6.85 -0.70 6.46
CA PRO A 153 5.56 -0.42 5.84
C PRO A 153 4.74 0.57 6.67
N ALA A 154 4.14 1.56 6.03
CA ALA A 154 3.32 2.54 6.71
C ALA A 154 2.03 2.86 5.93
N LEU A 155 0.90 2.92 6.62
CA LEU A 155 -0.37 3.41 6.10
C LEU A 155 -0.72 4.73 6.77
N LEU A 156 -0.66 5.82 6.02
CA LEU A 156 -0.93 7.13 6.58
C LEU A 156 -2.38 7.55 6.30
N TYR A 157 -3.13 7.71 7.39
CA TYR A 157 -4.50 8.21 7.38
C TYR A 157 -4.52 9.70 7.74
N PRO A 158 -4.71 10.61 6.75
CA PRO A 158 -4.64 12.06 7.01
C PRO A 158 -5.56 12.54 8.12
N HIS A 159 -6.77 11.97 8.22
CA HIS A 159 -7.74 12.36 9.24
C HIS A 159 -7.35 11.96 10.67
N ARG A 160 -6.40 11.03 10.83
CA ARG A 160 -5.89 10.57 12.13
C ARG A 160 -4.51 11.10 12.47
N SER A 161 -3.80 11.62 11.48
CA SER A 161 -2.39 12.01 11.60
C SER A 161 -2.12 13.14 12.61
N SER A 162 -3.17 13.83 13.10
CA SER A 162 -3.05 14.85 14.15
C SER A 162 -3.08 14.31 15.58
N ALA A 163 -3.40 13.04 15.80
CA ALA A 163 -3.38 12.44 17.13
C ALA A 163 -1.95 12.34 17.67
N ASP A 164 -1.77 12.55 18.98
CA ASP A 164 -0.43 12.65 19.57
C ASP A 164 0.36 11.33 19.52
N ASN A 165 -0.33 10.21 19.64
CA ASN A 165 0.25 8.87 19.59
C ASN A 165 0.06 8.16 18.26
N TYR A 166 -0.23 8.91 17.18
CA TYR A 166 -0.43 8.33 15.87
C TYR A 166 0.87 7.83 15.27
N ASN A 167 0.93 6.54 14.99
CA ASN A 167 2.04 5.89 14.29
C ASN A 167 1.49 5.09 13.10
N PRO A 168 1.82 5.47 11.85
CA PRO A 168 1.31 4.83 10.64
C PRO A 168 1.95 3.48 10.33
N VAL A 169 3.02 3.08 11.02
CA VAL A 169 3.73 1.83 10.77
C VAL A 169 2.82 0.65 11.05
N LEU A 170 2.77 -0.30 10.11
CA LEU A 170 1.98 -1.52 10.24
C LEU A 170 2.51 -2.42 11.38
N SER A 171 1.61 -3.26 11.90
CA SER A 171 1.92 -4.17 12.99
C SER A 171 1.54 -5.60 12.62
N ILE A 172 2.34 -6.57 13.05
CA ILE A 172 2.03 -8.00 13.05
C ILE A 172 2.08 -8.47 14.50
N ASN A 173 1.09 -9.24 14.92
CA ASN A 173 0.98 -9.71 16.31
C ASN A 173 1.08 -8.57 17.35
N LYS A 174 0.48 -7.41 17.04
CA LYS A 174 0.50 -6.17 17.84
C LYS A 174 1.88 -5.49 17.97
N GLU A 175 2.92 -6.01 17.35
CA GLU A 175 4.24 -5.42 17.31
C GLU A 175 4.46 -4.67 16.01
N LYS A 176 5.07 -3.49 16.06
CA LYS A 176 5.40 -2.69 14.89
C LYS A 176 6.46 -3.40 14.04
N ILE A 177 6.32 -3.32 12.72
CA ILE A 177 7.32 -3.86 11.80
C ILE A 177 8.49 -2.87 11.75
N HIS A 178 9.61 -3.25 12.32
CA HIS A 178 10.82 -2.44 12.34
C HIS A 178 11.69 -2.65 11.10
N ASN A 179 11.61 -3.82 10.48
CA ASN A 179 12.27 -4.12 9.22
C ASN A 179 11.50 -5.19 8.47
N ILE A 180 11.19 -4.96 7.20
CA ILE A 180 10.51 -5.95 6.35
C ILE A 180 11.31 -7.22 6.18
N LEU A 181 12.65 -7.16 6.30
CA LEU A 181 13.51 -8.34 6.14
C LEU A 181 13.23 -9.42 7.19
N ASP A 182 12.71 -9.05 8.37
CA ASP A 182 12.35 -10.00 9.42
C ASP A 182 11.18 -10.90 9.00
N PHE A 183 10.42 -10.50 8.00
CA PHE A 183 9.23 -11.20 7.49
C PHE A 183 9.35 -11.61 6.01
N ALA A 184 10.50 -11.32 5.37
CA ALA A 184 10.64 -11.46 3.92
C ALA A 184 10.49 -12.90 3.43
N ASP A 185 11.03 -13.85 4.16
CA ASP A 185 10.99 -15.28 3.78
C ASP A 185 9.56 -15.80 3.88
N GLU A 186 8.87 -15.59 5.01
CA GLU A 186 7.47 -16.00 5.19
C GLU A 186 6.56 -15.34 4.14
N TYR A 187 6.78 -14.04 3.87
CA TYR A 187 6.03 -13.34 2.84
C TYR A 187 6.25 -13.96 1.45
N ASN A 188 7.51 -14.20 1.08
CA ASN A 188 7.88 -14.78 -0.21
C ASN A 188 7.29 -16.18 -0.40
N GLU A 189 7.38 -17.04 0.60
CA GLU A 189 6.83 -18.39 0.55
C GLU A 189 5.33 -18.38 0.29
N ASN A 190 4.59 -17.58 1.07
CA ASN A 190 3.15 -17.45 0.91
C ASN A 190 2.76 -16.84 -0.43
N PHE A 191 3.49 -15.80 -0.86
CA PHE A 191 3.23 -15.13 -2.12
C PHE A 191 3.46 -16.07 -3.31
N ILE A 192 4.55 -16.82 -3.32
CA ILE A 192 4.85 -17.82 -4.34
C ILE A 192 3.81 -18.95 -4.31
N ARG A 193 3.35 -19.39 -3.13
CA ARG A 193 2.28 -20.39 -3.01
C ARG A 193 1.02 -19.93 -3.73
N VAL A 194 0.57 -18.69 -3.49
CA VAL A 194 -0.61 -18.14 -4.17
C VAL A 194 -0.38 -18.01 -5.68
N LEU A 195 0.81 -17.59 -6.13
CA LEU A 195 1.13 -17.57 -7.55
C LEU A 195 1.06 -18.95 -8.19
N LYS A 196 1.59 -19.98 -7.53
CA LYS A 196 1.48 -21.36 -8.00
C LYS A 196 0.03 -21.82 -8.11
N GLU A 197 -0.82 -21.48 -7.14
CA GLU A 197 -2.25 -21.77 -7.20
C GLU A 197 -2.95 -21.08 -8.39
N ILE A 198 -2.63 -19.81 -8.65
CA ILE A 198 -3.18 -19.07 -9.80
C ILE A 198 -2.75 -19.68 -11.14
N TYR A 199 -1.55 -20.23 -11.22
CA TYR A 199 -0.99 -20.83 -12.42
C TYR A 199 -1.18 -22.35 -12.49
N ASP A 200 -1.94 -22.94 -11.55
CA ASP A 200 -2.31 -24.35 -11.57
C ASP A 200 -3.50 -24.57 -12.51
N TYR A 201 -3.19 -24.98 -13.74
CA TYR A 201 -4.21 -25.24 -14.77
C TYR A 201 -5.08 -26.49 -14.49
N SER A 202 -4.74 -27.29 -13.48
CA SER A 202 -5.57 -28.41 -13.07
C SER A 202 -6.76 -27.98 -12.20
N ARG A 203 -6.73 -26.77 -11.65
CA ARG A 203 -7.76 -26.21 -10.78
C ARG A 203 -8.55 -25.13 -11.52
N PRO A 204 -9.88 -25.27 -11.66
CA PRO A 204 -10.70 -24.19 -12.17
C PRO A 204 -10.81 -23.05 -11.15
N PHE A 205 -10.87 -21.81 -11.63
CA PHE A 205 -11.23 -20.70 -10.78
C PHE A 205 -12.69 -20.85 -10.31
N THR A 206 -12.90 -20.71 -9.01
CA THR A 206 -14.23 -20.77 -8.39
C THR A 206 -14.64 -19.38 -7.88
N ALA A 207 -15.94 -19.09 -7.91
CA ALA A 207 -16.46 -17.87 -7.35
C ALA A 207 -16.26 -17.84 -5.83
N THR A 208 -15.93 -16.68 -5.28
CA THR A 208 -15.80 -16.52 -3.82
C THR A 208 -17.09 -16.91 -3.10
N PRO A 209 -17.01 -17.57 -1.94
CA PRO A 209 -18.17 -17.80 -1.09
C PRO A 209 -18.68 -16.52 -0.42
N ASP A 210 -17.84 -15.48 -0.32
CA ASP A 210 -18.21 -14.20 0.25
C ASP A 210 -19.08 -13.38 -0.70
N THR A 211 -20.39 -13.36 -0.42
CA THR A 211 -21.38 -12.64 -1.22
C THR A 211 -21.27 -11.12 -1.08
N GLN A 212 -20.70 -10.59 0.01
CA GLN A 212 -20.51 -9.15 0.19
C GLN A 212 -19.56 -8.58 -0.87
N ASN A 213 -18.51 -9.32 -1.21
CA ASN A 213 -17.62 -8.94 -2.30
C ASN A 213 -18.32 -8.95 -3.68
N CYS A 214 -19.39 -9.75 -3.81
CA CYS A 214 -20.16 -9.82 -5.05
C CYS A 214 -21.09 -8.61 -5.25
N GLU A 215 -21.51 -7.93 -4.19
CA GLU A 215 -22.46 -6.81 -4.27
C GLU A 215 -21.95 -5.66 -5.15
N ARG A 216 -20.67 -5.38 -5.11
CA ARG A 216 -20.00 -4.32 -5.88
C ARG A 216 -19.14 -4.84 -7.04
N CYS A 217 -19.16 -6.16 -7.31
CA CYS A 217 -18.36 -6.78 -8.34
C CYS A 217 -18.96 -6.53 -9.72
N PHE A 218 -18.15 -6.04 -10.66
CA PHE A 218 -18.56 -5.85 -12.07
C PHE A 218 -18.90 -7.16 -12.77
N TYR A 219 -18.36 -8.28 -12.31
CA TYR A 219 -18.51 -9.61 -12.93
C TYR A 219 -19.59 -10.47 -12.24
N ARG A 220 -20.34 -9.93 -11.29
CA ARG A 220 -21.34 -10.67 -10.52
C ARG A 220 -22.36 -11.44 -11.38
N GLU A 221 -22.78 -10.84 -12.49
CA GLU A 221 -23.75 -11.45 -13.41
C GLU A 221 -23.15 -12.65 -14.16
N ILE A 222 -21.89 -12.53 -14.59
CA ILE A 222 -21.15 -13.64 -15.24
C ILE A 222 -20.96 -14.80 -14.27
N CYS A 223 -20.75 -14.52 -12.97
CA CYS A 223 -20.63 -15.52 -11.93
C CYS A 223 -21.96 -16.12 -11.49
N GLY A 224 -23.11 -15.69 -12.05
CA GLY A 224 -24.44 -16.14 -11.63
C GLY A 224 -24.84 -15.77 -10.19
N LYS A 225 -24.13 -14.79 -9.59
CA LYS A 225 -24.43 -14.28 -8.26
C LYS A 225 -25.50 -13.18 -8.35
N HIS A 226 -26.74 -13.59 -8.65
CA HIS A 226 -27.85 -12.66 -8.55
C HIS A 226 -28.11 -12.37 -7.07
N LEU A 227 -28.02 -11.10 -6.68
CA LEU A 227 -28.46 -10.68 -5.36
C LEU A 227 -29.98 -10.91 -5.31
N THR A 228 -30.40 -11.91 -4.57
CA THR A 228 -31.80 -11.98 -4.13
C THR A 228 -32.07 -10.74 -3.29
N LYS A 229 -32.98 -9.91 -3.80
CA LYS A 229 -33.47 -8.71 -3.10
C LYS A 229 -34.13 -9.10 -1.79
#